data_ae5d2d0c349f76c7d6fd5b2722b9965b
#
_entry.id   ae5d2d0c349f76c7d6fd5b2722b9965b
#
_cell.length_a   1.000
_cell.length_b   1.000
_cell.length_c   1.000
_cell.angle_alpha   90.00
_cell.angle_beta   90.00
_cell.angle_gamma   90.00
#
_symmetry.space_group_name_H-M   'P 1'
#
loop_
_entity.id
_entity.type
_entity.pdbx_description
1 polymer ?
#
loop_
_entity_poly.entity_id
_entity_poly.type
_entity_poly.pdbx_seq_one_letter_code
_entity_poly.pdbx_strand_id
1 'polypeptide(L)'
;MTDPHPTEGELAILHVLWKLGAPATVREVHEELLRSKDTAYTTVLKMLTIMSDKKLVRRDETERSHRYMPLHSEPAVQSSMLKTFLQNTFSGSAFKLVQSALADDRASAEELEAIGKLIAQAKSRRRK
;
A
#
# COMPACT_ATOMS: atom_id res chain seq x y z
N MET A 1 -10.76 15.69 -5.24
CA MET A 1 -9.53 14.88 -5.23
C MET A 1 -9.86 13.47 -4.76
N THR A 2 -9.46 12.48 -5.53
CA THR A 2 -9.80 11.08 -5.22
C THR A 2 -8.69 10.45 -4.38
N ASP A 3 -9.07 9.74 -3.32
CA ASP A 3 -8.11 8.98 -2.53
C ASP A 3 -7.50 7.86 -3.39
N PRO A 4 -6.23 7.50 -3.18
CA PRO A 4 -5.61 6.45 -3.98
C PRO A 4 -6.21 5.08 -3.68
N HIS A 5 -6.61 4.39 -4.74
CA HIS A 5 -7.20 3.04 -4.66
C HIS A 5 -6.54 2.13 -5.69
N PRO A 6 -5.30 1.69 -5.43
CA PRO A 6 -4.63 0.78 -6.35
C PRO A 6 -5.30 -0.59 -6.35
N THR A 7 -5.26 -1.24 -7.50
CA THR A 7 -5.64 -2.64 -7.60
C THR A 7 -4.57 -3.49 -6.90
N GLU A 8 -4.84 -4.78 -6.71
CA GLU A 8 -3.90 -5.69 -6.08
C GLU A 8 -2.55 -5.72 -6.83
N GLY A 9 -2.58 -5.79 -8.16
CA GLY A 9 -1.36 -5.78 -8.97
C GLY A 9 -0.63 -4.45 -8.90
N GLU A 10 -1.38 -3.34 -8.90
CA GLU A 10 -0.79 -2.01 -8.75
C GLU A 10 -0.15 -1.84 -7.38
N LEU A 11 -0.79 -2.36 -6.34
CA LEU A 11 -0.24 -2.30 -4.99
C LEU A 11 1.08 -3.06 -4.90
N ALA A 12 1.17 -4.21 -5.56
CA ALA A 12 2.42 -4.98 -5.60
C ALA A 12 3.56 -4.14 -6.19
N ILE A 13 3.29 -3.38 -7.25
CA ILE A 13 4.28 -2.48 -7.85
C ILE A 13 4.62 -1.33 -6.90
N LEU A 14 3.63 -0.76 -6.22
CA LEU A 14 3.89 0.29 -5.23
C LEU A 14 4.79 -0.22 -4.10
N HIS A 15 4.57 -1.45 -3.63
CA HIS A 15 5.44 -2.05 -2.61
C HIS A 15 6.89 -2.11 -3.07
N VAL A 16 7.11 -2.47 -4.33
CA VAL A 16 8.45 -2.49 -4.92
C VAL A 16 9.06 -1.09 -4.92
N LEU A 17 8.29 -0.08 -5.36
CA LEU A 17 8.76 1.30 -5.42
C LEU A 17 9.09 1.85 -4.03
N TRP A 18 8.26 1.56 -3.04
CA TRP A 18 8.53 1.99 -1.66
C TRP A 18 9.78 1.30 -1.11
N LYS A 19 9.91 0.01 -1.41
CA LYS A 19 11.08 -0.77 -0.96
C LYS A 19 12.38 -0.22 -1.55
N LEU A 20 12.38 0.10 -2.85
CA LEU A 20 13.56 0.64 -3.52
C LEU A 20 13.92 2.04 -3.01
N GLY A 21 12.94 2.81 -2.60
CA GLY A 21 13.16 4.11 -1.96
C GLY A 21 13.73 5.20 -2.85
N ALA A 22 13.78 4.97 -4.16
CA ALA A 22 14.32 5.91 -5.13
C ALA A 22 13.60 5.72 -6.48
N PRO A 23 13.60 6.73 -7.36
CA PRO A 23 13.00 6.56 -8.69
C PRO A 23 13.60 5.37 -9.41
N ALA A 24 12.77 4.53 -10.01
CA ALA A 24 13.18 3.26 -10.60
C ALA A 24 12.67 3.12 -12.03
N THR A 25 13.50 2.48 -12.88
CA THR A 25 13.12 2.17 -14.25
C THR A 25 12.17 0.98 -14.27
N VAL A 26 11.47 0.78 -15.40
CA VAL A 26 10.62 -0.40 -15.59
C VAL A 26 11.42 -1.68 -15.34
N ARG A 27 12.66 -1.72 -15.85
CA ARG A 27 13.53 -2.88 -15.70
C ARG A 27 13.81 -3.19 -14.23
N GLU A 28 14.15 -2.16 -13.46
CA GLU A 28 14.43 -2.32 -12.03
C GLU A 28 13.21 -2.82 -11.28
N VAL A 29 12.04 -2.28 -11.60
CA VAL A 29 10.79 -2.71 -10.98
C VAL A 29 10.49 -4.16 -11.35
N HIS A 30 10.63 -4.50 -12.63
CA HIS A 30 10.39 -5.87 -13.10
C HIS A 30 11.32 -6.88 -12.42
N GLU A 31 12.61 -6.57 -12.33
CA GLU A 31 13.58 -7.46 -11.70
C GLU A 31 13.25 -7.70 -10.22
N GLU A 32 12.87 -6.66 -9.50
CA GLU A 32 12.50 -6.81 -8.09
C GLU A 32 11.18 -7.57 -7.94
N LEU A 33 10.20 -7.28 -8.79
CA LEU A 33 8.90 -7.95 -8.74
C LEU A 33 9.02 -9.46 -9.03
N LEU A 34 9.94 -9.85 -9.92
CA LEU A 34 10.17 -11.26 -10.26
C LEU A 34 10.59 -12.10 -9.06
N ARG A 35 11.10 -11.50 -8.01
CA ARG A 35 11.48 -12.23 -6.79
C ARG A 35 10.29 -12.89 -6.10
N SER A 36 9.10 -12.33 -6.30
CA SER A 36 7.91 -12.80 -5.61
C SER A 36 6.75 -13.15 -6.54
N LYS A 37 6.81 -12.73 -7.80
CA LYS A 37 5.70 -12.90 -8.72
C LYS A 37 6.20 -13.02 -10.15
N ASP A 38 5.78 -14.06 -10.85
CA ASP A 38 6.13 -14.25 -12.25
C ASP A 38 5.30 -13.29 -13.11
N THR A 39 5.94 -12.23 -13.59
CA THR A 39 5.30 -11.16 -14.35
C THR A 39 6.16 -10.77 -15.53
N ALA A 40 5.55 -10.60 -16.71
CA ALA A 40 6.28 -10.19 -17.90
C ALA A 40 6.68 -8.71 -17.83
N TYR A 41 7.80 -8.39 -18.44
CA TYR A 41 8.28 -7.00 -18.54
C TYR A 41 7.21 -6.08 -19.16
N THR A 42 6.58 -6.53 -20.24
CA THR A 42 5.56 -5.73 -20.93
C THR A 42 4.35 -5.46 -20.04
N THR A 43 4.00 -6.40 -19.17
CA THR A 43 2.92 -6.21 -18.22
C THR A 43 3.26 -5.11 -17.21
N VAL A 44 4.49 -5.12 -16.69
CA VAL A 44 4.95 -4.09 -15.74
C VAL A 44 4.95 -2.72 -16.41
N LEU A 45 5.46 -2.63 -17.64
CA LEU A 45 5.46 -1.39 -18.40
C LEU A 45 4.04 -0.83 -18.57
N LYS A 46 3.12 -1.69 -18.99
CA LYS A 46 1.72 -1.31 -19.19
C LYS A 46 1.09 -0.83 -17.88
N MET A 47 1.34 -1.55 -16.80
CA MET A 47 0.79 -1.19 -15.48
C MET A 47 1.33 0.14 -14.98
N LEU A 48 2.64 0.38 -15.13
CA LEU A 48 3.23 1.65 -14.72
C LEU A 48 2.68 2.83 -15.54
N THR A 49 2.41 2.61 -16.82
CA THR A 49 1.78 3.61 -17.67
C THR A 49 0.37 3.95 -17.17
N ILE A 50 -0.42 2.93 -16.87
CA ILE A 50 -1.77 3.11 -16.33
C ILE A 50 -1.71 3.81 -14.97
N MET A 51 -0.78 3.40 -14.10
CA MET A 51 -0.62 3.99 -12.77
C MET A 51 -0.21 5.46 -12.85
N SER A 52 0.58 5.82 -13.86
CA SER A 52 0.95 7.21 -14.10
C SER A 52 -0.31 8.03 -14.47
N ASP A 53 -1.15 7.49 -15.35
CA ASP A 53 -2.40 8.15 -15.73
C ASP A 53 -3.37 8.28 -14.55
N LYS A 54 -3.38 7.30 -13.66
CA LYS A 54 -4.23 7.29 -12.47
C LYS A 54 -3.67 8.12 -11.31
N LYS A 55 -2.49 8.72 -11.49
CA LYS A 55 -1.82 9.51 -10.44
C LYS A 55 -1.41 8.70 -9.22
N LEU A 56 -1.10 7.43 -9.42
CA LEU A 56 -0.52 6.58 -8.37
C LEU A 56 0.99 6.69 -8.35
N VAL A 57 1.60 6.95 -9.51
CA VAL A 57 3.03 7.16 -9.65
C VAL A 57 3.27 8.40 -10.51
N ARG A 58 4.47 8.96 -10.37
CA ARG A 58 4.95 10.03 -11.24
C ARG A 58 6.06 9.47 -12.12
N ARG A 59 6.06 9.84 -13.39
CA ARG A 59 7.08 9.42 -14.34
C ARG A 59 8.04 10.58 -14.60
N ASP A 60 9.32 10.31 -14.43
CA ASP A 60 10.39 11.23 -14.76
C ASP A 60 10.94 10.85 -16.13
N GLU A 61 10.77 11.73 -17.10
CA GLU A 61 11.15 11.50 -18.50
C GLU A 61 12.44 12.22 -18.88
N THR A 62 13.21 12.72 -17.91
CA THR A 62 14.43 13.49 -18.20
C THR A 62 15.53 12.64 -18.85
N GLU A 63 15.51 11.33 -18.62
CA GLU A 63 16.46 10.41 -19.24
C GLU A 63 15.76 9.52 -20.26
N ARG A 64 16.54 8.84 -21.09
CA ARG A 64 16.01 7.90 -22.09
C ARG A 64 15.19 6.79 -21.44
N SER A 65 15.68 6.24 -20.34
CA SER A 65 14.94 5.27 -19.55
C SER A 65 14.14 6.04 -18.51
N HIS A 66 12.83 6.08 -18.68
CA HIS A 66 11.95 6.78 -17.74
C HIS A 66 12.02 6.14 -16.37
N ARG A 67 11.94 6.94 -15.33
CA ARG A 67 11.94 6.46 -13.95
C ARG A 67 10.61 6.79 -13.30
N TYR A 68 10.17 5.91 -12.41
CA TYR A 68 8.87 6.04 -11.76
C TYR A 68 9.06 6.12 -10.25
N MET A 69 8.22 6.91 -9.61
CA MET A 69 8.21 7.04 -8.16
C MET A 69 6.78 7.13 -7.66
N PRO A 70 6.47 6.61 -6.46
CA PRO A 70 5.11 6.72 -5.94
C PRO A 70 4.76 8.17 -5.64
N LEU A 71 3.52 8.56 -5.94
CA LEU A 71 3.00 9.89 -5.62
C LEU A 71 2.50 9.99 -4.19
N HIS A 72 2.22 8.84 -3.57
CA HIS A 72 1.69 8.78 -2.22
C HIS A 72 2.58 7.89 -1.35
N SER A 73 2.74 8.25 -0.09
CA SER A 73 3.47 7.42 0.85
C SER A 73 2.72 6.12 1.12
N GLU A 74 3.44 5.12 1.59
CA GLU A 74 2.83 3.85 1.97
C GLU A 74 1.72 4.03 3.01
N PRO A 75 1.94 4.77 4.12
CA PRO A 75 0.86 4.99 5.08
C PRO A 75 -0.36 5.69 4.49
N ALA A 76 -0.16 6.62 3.55
CA ALA A 76 -1.28 7.33 2.93
C ALA A 76 -2.15 6.37 2.10
N VAL A 77 -1.52 5.47 1.35
CA VAL A 77 -2.26 4.48 0.55
C VAL A 77 -2.96 3.48 1.47
N GLN A 78 -2.27 3.02 2.52
CA GLN A 78 -2.84 2.10 3.51
C GLN A 78 -4.08 2.71 4.17
N SER A 79 -4.00 3.97 4.57
CA SER A 79 -5.11 4.67 5.22
C SER A 79 -6.32 4.77 4.28
N SER A 80 -6.07 5.13 3.02
CA SER A 80 -7.13 5.24 2.01
C SER A 80 -7.82 3.90 1.76
N MET A 81 -7.03 2.83 1.60
CA MET A 81 -7.56 1.49 1.36
C MET A 81 -8.32 0.97 2.57
N LEU A 82 -7.79 1.22 3.77
CA LEU A 82 -8.43 0.80 5.00
C LEU A 82 -9.79 1.47 5.18
N LYS A 83 -9.87 2.75 4.91
CA LYS A 83 -11.13 3.50 5.03
C LYS A 83 -12.22 2.88 4.18
N THR A 84 -11.90 2.58 2.91
CA THR A 84 -12.85 1.96 2.00
C THR A 84 -13.21 0.55 2.44
N PHE A 85 -12.20 -0.24 2.81
CA PHE A 85 -12.41 -1.62 3.26
C PHE A 85 -13.28 -1.67 4.51
N LEU A 86 -13.00 -0.79 5.48
CA LEU A 86 -13.77 -0.71 6.72
C LEU A 86 -15.24 -0.44 6.44
N GLN A 87 -15.50 0.53 5.57
CA GLN A 87 -16.87 0.89 5.21
C GLN A 87 -17.58 -0.23 4.44
N ASN A 88 -16.92 -0.80 3.46
CA ASN A 88 -17.56 -1.79 2.57
C ASN A 88 -17.69 -3.18 3.20
N THR A 89 -16.74 -3.56 4.04
CA THR A 89 -16.70 -4.93 4.59
C THR A 89 -17.27 -5.01 6.00
N PHE A 90 -17.03 -3.98 6.82
CA PHE A 90 -17.39 -3.97 8.23
C PHE A 90 -18.41 -2.87 8.58
N SER A 91 -19.03 -2.29 7.57
CA SER A 91 -20.09 -1.25 7.76
C SER A 91 -19.62 -0.10 8.66
N GLY A 92 -18.34 0.24 8.56
CA GLY A 92 -17.74 1.34 9.31
C GLY A 92 -17.34 1.01 10.74
N SER A 93 -17.46 -0.27 11.16
CA SER A 93 -17.16 -0.66 12.53
C SER A 93 -15.71 -1.06 12.73
N ALA A 94 -14.92 -0.19 13.36
CA ALA A 94 -13.54 -0.50 13.74
C ALA A 94 -13.48 -1.68 14.69
N PHE A 95 -14.46 -1.79 15.59
CA PHE A 95 -14.55 -2.92 16.53
C PHE A 95 -14.62 -4.25 15.78
N LYS A 96 -15.51 -4.35 14.80
CA LYS A 96 -15.67 -5.58 14.02
C LYS A 96 -14.43 -5.93 13.25
N LEU A 97 -13.75 -4.92 12.70
CA LEU A 97 -12.47 -5.12 12.01
C LEU A 97 -11.43 -5.69 12.94
N VAL A 98 -11.25 -5.09 14.12
CA VAL A 98 -10.26 -5.54 15.10
C VAL A 98 -10.60 -6.94 15.60
N GLN A 99 -11.87 -7.20 15.87
CA GLN A 99 -12.32 -8.53 16.29
C GLN A 99 -11.91 -9.60 15.27
N SER A 100 -12.14 -9.31 13.99
CA SER A 100 -11.78 -10.21 12.90
C SER A 100 -10.27 -10.37 12.77
N ALA A 101 -9.53 -9.26 12.91
CA ALA A 101 -8.08 -9.26 12.77
C ALA A 101 -7.39 -10.05 13.88
N LEU A 102 -7.99 -10.10 15.06
CA LEU A 102 -7.42 -10.81 16.21
C LEU A 102 -7.91 -12.24 16.35
N ALA A 103 -8.87 -12.67 15.52
CA ALA A 103 -9.38 -14.03 15.55
C ALA A 103 -8.35 -15.02 15.01
N ASP A 104 -8.47 -16.30 15.41
CA ASP A 104 -7.68 -17.41 14.87
C ASP A 104 -6.16 -17.22 15.03
N ASP A 105 -5.74 -16.59 16.13
CA ASP A 105 -4.32 -16.42 16.48
C ASP A 105 -3.48 -15.76 15.38
N ARG A 106 -4.08 -14.82 14.63
CA ARG A 106 -3.39 -14.09 13.57
C ARG A 106 -2.33 -13.12 14.09
N ALA A 107 -2.44 -12.71 15.34
CA ALA A 107 -1.48 -11.80 15.98
C ALA A 107 -0.66 -12.58 17.01
N SER A 108 0.65 -12.34 17.01
CA SER A 108 1.55 -12.92 17.99
C SER A 108 1.34 -12.28 19.37
N ALA A 109 1.91 -12.90 20.41
CA ALA A 109 1.83 -12.33 21.76
C ALA A 109 2.46 -10.94 21.82
N GLU A 110 3.59 -10.75 21.13
CA GLU A 110 4.26 -9.45 21.07
C GLU A 110 3.40 -8.42 20.34
N GLU A 111 2.76 -8.82 19.24
CA GLU A 111 1.87 -7.93 18.52
C GLU A 111 0.66 -7.54 19.36
N LEU A 112 0.08 -8.49 20.08
CA LEU A 112 -1.07 -8.20 20.94
C LEU A 112 -0.71 -7.19 22.02
N GLU A 113 0.48 -7.31 22.61
CA GLU A 113 0.93 -6.34 23.59
C GLU A 113 1.10 -4.95 22.97
N ALA A 114 1.69 -4.89 21.78
CA ALA A 114 1.86 -3.62 21.06
C ALA A 114 0.50 -3.00 20.69
N ILE A 115 -0.46 -3.83 20.26
CA ILE A 115 -1.83 -3.38 19.96
C ILE A 115 -2.49 -2.82 21.22
N GLY A 116 -2.29 -3.46 22.36
CA GLY A 116 -2.80 -2.96 23.65
C GLY A 116 -2.32 -1.56 23.96
N LYS A 117 -1.05 -1.27 23.67
CA LYS A 117 -0.48 0.06 23.85
C LYS A 117 -1.12 1.08 22.90
N LEU A 118 -1.39 0.68 21.66
CA LEU A 118 -2.08 1.54 20.70
C LEU A 118 -3.49 1.91 21.19
N ILE A 119 -4.19 0.93 21.78
CA ILE A 119 -5.52 1.17 22.34
C ILE A 119 -5.45 2.19 23.48
N ALA A 120 -4.47 2.03 24.38
CA ALA A 120 -4.29 2.95 25.49
C ALA A 120 -4.02 4.38 25.01
N GLN A 121 -3.20 4.51 23.97
CA GLN A 121 -2.91 5.82 23.36
C GLN A 121 -4.16 6.43 22.73
N ALA A 122 -4.95 5.62 22.04
CA ALA A 122 -6.20 6.09 21.42
C ALA A 122 -7.19 6.59 22.47
N LYS A 123 -7.31 5.87 23.59
CA LYS A 123 -8.17 6.29 24.71
C LYS A 123 -7.71 7.62 25.30
N SER A 124 -6.39 7.77 25.45
CA SER A 124 -5.79 9.00 25.98
C SER A 124 -6.11 10.20 25.09
N ARG A 125 -6.03 10.03 23.77
CA ARG A 125 -6.36 11.12 22.83
C ARG A 125 -7.83 11.53 22.92
N ARG A 126 -8.73 10.56 23.15
CA ARG A 126 -10.18 10.84 23.25
C ARG A 126 -10.56 11.61 24.51
N ARG A 127 -9.73 11.57 25.55
CA ARG A 127 -10.00 12.27 26.82
C ARG A 127 -9.70 13.76 26.79
N LYS A 128 -9.07 14.24 25.76
CA LYS A 128 -8.71 15.67 25.63
C LYS A 128 -9.82 16.52 25.03
#